data_9c6457c1921a0cf4eeb2d562bf7d1c15
#
_entry.id   9c6457c1921a0cf4eeb2d562bf7d1c15
#
_cell.length_a   1.000
_cell.length_b   1.000
_cell.length_c   1.000
_cell.angle_alpha   90.00
_cell.angle_beta   90.00
_cell.angle_gamma   90.00
#
_symmetry.space_group_name_H-M   'P 1'
#
loop_
_entity.id
_entity.type
_entity.pdbx_description
1 polymer ?
#
loop_
_entity_poly.entity_id
_entity_poly.type
_entity_poly.pdbx_seq_one_letter_code
_entity_poly.pdbx_strand_id
1 'polypeptide(L)'
;MRITKIILFLFVLHIVSCTNNEINKNPYLHEVSFEKIINLNLPQYDNLRFSGGSIYLENGGIKGLLLFNINDQIMAWEASCPNQYPSSCSTMRIDGVQSICDCDNYKYSLATGQLLSSTENDAYPMKLYFSEKNGNSVRISN
;
A
#
# COMPACT_ATOMS: atom_id res chain seq x y z
N MET A 1 -51.51 6.00 -22.69
CA MET A 1 -51.16 4.72 -22.03
C MET A 1 -50.04 3.90 -22.67
N ARG A 2 -49.77 4.00 -23.97
CA ARG A 2 -48.60 3.34 -24.61
C ARG A 2 -47.28 4.07 -24.38
N ILE A 3 -47.25 5.40 -24.42
CA ILE A 3 -46.06 6.24 -24.27
C ILE A 3 -45.49 6.15 -22.84
N THR A 4 -46.34 6.13 -21.82
CA THR A 4 -45.92 5.98 -20.41
C THR A 4 -45.27 4.64 -20.13
N LYS A 5 -45.70 3.56 -20.81
CA LYS A 5 -45.07 2.24 -20.69
C LYS A 5 -43.70 2.17 -21.35
N ILE A 6 -43.48 2.90 -22.46
CA ILE A 6 -42.21 3.00 -23.16
C ILE A 6 -41.20 3.82 -22.34
N ILE A 7 -41.62 4.91 -21.71
CA ILE A 7 -40.78 5.74 -20.84
C ILE A 7 -40.36 4.96 -19.60
N LEU A 8 -41.24 4.18 -18.99
CA LEU A 8 -40.95 3.35 -17.84
C LEU A 8 -39.94 2.22 -18.19
N PHE A 9 -40.04 1.65 -19.40
CA PHE A 9 -39.13 0.61 -19.87
C PHE A 9 -37.71 1.16 -20.17
N LEU A 10 -37.62 2.37 -20.69
CA LEU A 10 -36.34 3.07 -20.92
C LEU A 10 -35.64 3.43 -19.60
N PHE A 11 -36.40 3.75 -18.54
CA PHE A 11 -35.82 4.10 -17.24
C PHE A 11 -35.20 2.89 -16.50
N VAL A 12 -35.72 1.69 -16.73
CA VAL A 12 -35.22 0.44 -16.11
C VAL A 12 -33.91 -0.04 -16.73
N LEU A 13 -33.57 0.37 -17.98
CA LEU A 13 -32.33 -0.04 -18.63
C LEU A 13 -31.05 0.68 -18.11
N HIS A 14 -31.19 1.74 -17.31
CA HIS A 14 -30.04 2.51 -16.84
C HIS A 14 -29.44 2.05 -15.51
N ILE A 15 -29.98 1.02 -14.88
CA ILE A 15 -29.52 0.57 -13.55
C ILE A 15 -28.65 -0.69 -13.57
N VAL A 16 -28.18 -1.17 -14.75
CA VAL A 16 -27.31 -2.35 -14.84
C VAL A 16 -25.94 -1.97 -15.38
N SER A 17 -25.30 -0.97 -14.76
CA SER A 17 -23.86 -0.71 -14.99
C SER A 17 -23.12 -0.89 -13.67
N CYS A 18 -23.07 -2.12 -13.18
CA CYS A 18 -22.06 -2.54 -12.21
C CYS A 18 -20.84 -3.01 -13.03
N THR A 19 -19.91 -2.11 -13.29
CA THR A 19 -18.58 -2.52 -13.73
C THR A 19 -17.90 -3.19 -12.54
N ASN A 20 -17.74 -4.50 -12.60
CA ASN A 20 -16.80 -5.21 -11.75
C ASN A 20 -15.40 -4.67 -12.10
N ASN A 21 -14.94 -3.66 -11.36
CA ASN A 21 -13.53 -3.37 -11.28
C ASN A 21 -12.90 -4.58 -10.57
N GLU A 22 -12.43 -5.55 -11.30
CA GLU A 22 -11.46 -6.49 -10.77
C GLU A 22 -10.30 -5.65 -10.24
N ILE A 23 -10.21 -5.56 -8.92
CA ILE A 23 -9.03 -4.98 -8.26
C ILE A 23 -7.87 -5.82 -8.77
N ASN A 24 -6.98 -5.19 -9.53
CA ASN A 24 -5.85 -5.86 -10.18
C ASN A 24 -4.91 -6.36 -9.07
N LYS A 25 -5.22 -7.56 -8.57
CA LYS A 25 -4.55 -8.15 -7.42
C LYS A 25 -3.12 -8.48 -7.81
N ASN A 26 -2.15 -7.97 -7.05
CA ASN A 26 -0.74 -8.25 -7.30
C ASN A 26 -0.48 -9.77 -7.23
N PRO A 27 -0.03 -10.42 -8.32
CA PRO A 27 0.17 -11.86 -8.35
C PRO A 27 1.41 -12.35 -7.59
N TYR A 28 2.34 -11.45 -7.28
CA TYR A 28 3.60 -11.77 -6.62
C TYR A 28 3.50 -11.77 -5.10
N LEU A 29 2.59 -10.96 -4.54
CA LEU A 29 2.46 -10.76 -3.11
C LEU A 29 1.17 -11.43 -2.60
N HIS A 30 1.32 -12.55 -1.89
CA HIS A 30 0.19 -13.21 -1.25
C HIS A 30 -0.34 -12.43 -0.05
N GLU A 31 -1.59 -12.68 0.32
CA GLU A 31 -2.18 -12.09 1.51
C GLU A 31 -1.62 -12.77 2.77
N VAL A 32 -1.22 -11.95 3.74
CA VAL A 32 -0.81 -12.39 5.07
C VAL A 32 -1.66 -11.67 6.10
N SER A 33 -2.15 -12.38 7.09
CA SER A 33 -2.91 -11.79 8.18
C SER A 33 -1.98 -11.49 9.34
N PHE A 34 -1.95 -10.23 9.78
CA PHE A 34 -1.19 -9.81 10.95
C PHE A 34 -1.82 -8.56 11.58
N GLU A 35 -1.50 -8.33 12.84
CA GLU A 35 -1.74 -7.08 13.54
C GLU A 35 -0.47 -6.71 14.31
N LYS A 36 -0.08 -5.45 14.23
CA LYS A 36 1.06 -4.87 14.93
C LYS A 36 0.67 -3.54 15.55
N ILE A 37 0.97 -3.38 16.84
CA ILE A 37 0.82 -2.11 17.54
C ILE A 37 2.20 -1.60 17.92
N ILE A 38 2.51 -0.36 17.57
CA ILE A 38 3.76 0.32 17.94
C ILE A 38 3.46 1.56 18.78
N ASN A 39 4.39 1.91 19.67
CA ASN A 39 4.30 3.12 20.50
C ASN A 39 5.41 4.09 20.09
N LEU A 40 5.02 5.23 19.50
CA LEU A 40 5.93 6.26 18.99
C LEU A 40 6.77 6.96 20.10
N ASN A 41 6.47 6.72 21.38
CA ASN A 41 7.30 7.21 22.48
C ASN A 41 8.56 6.36 22.71
N LEU A 42 8.67 5.19 22.07
CA LEU A 42 9.85 4.35 22.20
C LEU A 42 10.95 4.83 21.25
N PRO A 43 12.22 4.89 21.69
CA PRO A 43 13.32 5.47 20.93
C PRO A 43 13.52 4.87 19.51
N GLN A 44 13.21 3.58 19.33
CA GLN A 44 13.33 2.93 18.02
C GLN A 44 12.38 3.48 16.95
N TYR A 45 11.35 4.25 17.35
CA TYR A 45 10.36 4.86 16.47
C TYR A 45 10.50 6.38 16.35
N ASP A 46 11.57 6.98 16.92
CA ASP A 46 11.76 8.44 16.94
C ASP A 46 11.70 9.06 15.53
N ASN A 47 12.22 8.37 14.52
CA ASN A 47 12.17 8.86 13.14
C ASN A 47 10.71 9.05 12.65
N LEU A 48 9.77 8.27 13.14
CA LEU A 48 8.35 8.39 12.74
C LEU A 48 7.61 9.54 13.41
N ARG A 49 8.25 10.28 14.34
CA ARG A 49 7.65 11.46 14.98
C ARG A 49 7.71 12.70 14.09
N PHE A 50 8.51 12.68 13.05
CA PHE A 50 8.70 13.80 12.14
C PHE A 50 8.18 13.44 10.75
N SER A 51 7.53 14.40 10.07
CA SER A 51 7.12 14.23 8.68
C SER A 51 8.33 13.99 7.79
N GLY A 52 8.25 12.98 6.92
CA GLY A 52 9.37 12.50 6.11
C GLY A 52 10.24 11.43 6.78
N GLY A 53 10.02 11.17 8.08
CA GLY A 53 10.72 10.09 8.78
C GLY A 53 10.22 8.72 8.38
N SER A 54 11.12 7.76 8.33
CA SER A 54 10.85 6.39 7.92
C SER A 54 11.64 5.38 8.75
N ILE A 55 11.11 4.17 8.88
CA ILE A 55 11.78 3.03 9.48
C ILE A 55 11.40 1.73 8.76
N TYR A 56 12.28 0.75 8.83
CA TYR A 56 11.99 -0.65 8.53
C TYR A 56 11.66 -1.41 9.82
N LEU A 57 10.59 -2.20 9.78
CA LEU A 57 10.16 -3.06 10.87
C LEU A 57 10.13 -4.50 10.38
N GLU A 58 10.96 -5.37 10.96
CA GLU A 58 11.14 -6.75 10.51
C GLU A 58 9.88 -7.62 10.66
N ASN A 59 9.03 -7.33 11.67
CA ASN A 59 7.86 -8.14 11.99
C ASN A 59 6.58 -7.52 11.45
N GLY A 60 5.85 -8.28 10.64
CA GLY A 60 4.62 -7.91 9.93
C GLY A 60 4.79 -8.06 8.43
N GLY A 61 3.70 -8.29 7.70
CA GLY A 61 3.75 -8.50 6.25
C GLY A 61 4.47 -9.78 5.83
N ILE A 62 4.97 -9.78 4.61
CA ILE A 62 5.73 -10.89 3.99
C ILE A 62 7.23 -10.78 4.30
N LYS A 63 7.80 -9.58 4.12
CA LYS A 63 9.23 -9.29 4.31
C LYS A 63 9.46 -8.16 5.33
N GLY A 64 8.48 -7.87 6.17
CA GLY A 64 8.51 -6.74 7.09
C GLY A 64 7.71 -5.56 6.56
N LEU A 65 7.79 -4.45 7.27
CA LEU A 65 7.05 -3.23 6.97
C LEU A 65 8.01 -2.06 6.75
N LEU A 66 7.73 -1.23 5.75
CA LEU A 66 8.30 0.09 5.61
C LEU A 66 7.28 1.10 6.11
N LEU A 67 7.60 1.78 7.20
CA LEU A 67 6.75 2.80 7.79
C LEU A 67 7.28 4.18 7.42
N PHE A 68 6.37 5.08 7.06
CA PHE A 68 6.70 6.44 6.64
C PHE A 68 5.69 7.44 7.21
N ASN A 69 6.18 8.52 7.82
CA ASN A 69 5.31 9.58 8.30
C ASN A 69 5.12 10.64 7.21
N ILE A 70 3.87 10.87 6.83
CA ILE A 70 3.46 11.99 5.98
C ILE A 70 2.41 12.83 6.73
N ASN A 71 2.79 14.05 7.14
CA ASN A 71 1.88 14.98 7.84
C ASN A 71 1.15 14.36 9.04
N ASP A 72 1.90 13.68 9.90
CA ASP A 72 1.41 12.98 11.10
C ASP A 72 0.59 11.70 10.83
N GLN A 73 0.44 11.30 9.59
CA GLN A 73 -0.13 10.03 9.19
C GLN A 73 0.98 9.01 8.93
N ILE A 74 0.89 7.81 9.48
CA ILE A 74 1.87 6.76 9.25
C ILE A 74 1.38 5.88 8.10
N MET A 75 2.10 5.91 6.99
CA MET A 75 1.92 4.97 5.88
C MET A 75 2.65 3.66 6.22
N ALA A 76 2.00 2.53 6.00
CA ALA A 76 2.56 1.21 6.26
C ALA A 76 2.58 0.38 4.97
N TRP A 77 3.76 0.13 4.44
CA TRP A 77 3.96 -0.60 3.20
C TRP A 77 4.55 -1.98 3.46
N GLU A 78 4.18 -2.95 2.63
CA GLU A 78 4.91 -4.22 2.54
C GLU A 78 6.35 -3.96 2.11
N ALA A 79 7.32 -4.57 2.80
CA ALA A 79 8.73 -4.42 2.45
C ALA A 79 9.18 -5.34 1.31
N SER A 80 8.38 -6.32 0.89
CA SER A 80 8.68 -7.14 -0.28
C SER A 80 8.54 -6.35 -1.57
N CYS A 81 9.47 -6.54 -2.51
CA CYS A 81 9.41 -5.95 -3.85
C CYS A 81 8.11 -6.33 -4.56
N PRO A 82 7.33 -5.35 -5.10
CA PRO A 82 5.99 -5.63 -5.63
C PRO A 82 5.95 -6.43 -6.93
N ASN A 83 7.03 -6.45 -7.70
CA ASN A 83 7.05 -6.98 -9.07
C ASN A 83 7.78 -8.30 -9.21
N GLN A 84 7.97 -9.02 -8.10
CA GLN A 84 8.62 -10.32 -8.09
C GLN A 84 8.21 -11.15 -6.88
N TYR A 85 8.34 -12.46 -6.98
CA TYR A 85 8.12 -13.36 -5.85
C TYR A 85 9.15 -13.12 -4.74
N PRO A 86 8.75 -13.24 -3.47
CA PRO A 86 9.64 -13.07 -2.32
C PRO A 86 10.89 -13.98 -2.41
N SER A 87 12.06 -13.37 -2.34
CA SER A 87 13.37 -14.01 -2.46
C SER A 87 14.39 -13.38 -1.49
N SER A 88 15.63 -13.76 -1.53
CA SER A 88 16.68 -13.20 -0.66
C SER A 88 16.96 -11.72 -0.91
N CYS A 89 16.84 -11.24 -2.17
CA CYS A 89 17.07 -9.83 -2.54
C CYS A 89 15.80 -8.98 -2.52
N SER A 90 14.61 -9.57 -2.30
CA SER A 90 13.33 -8.87 -2.49
C SER A 90 12.88 -8.02 -1.31
N THR A 91 13.67 -7.87 -0.26
CA THR A 91 13.36 -6.92 0.81
C THR A 91 13.83 -5.53 0.39
N MET A 92 12.89 -4.61 0.22
CA MET A 92 13.20 -3.22 -0.14
C MET A 92 13.92 -2.51 1.01
N ARG A 93 14.89 -1.69 0.67
CA ARG A 93 15.59 -0.79 1.61
C ARG A 93 15.07 0.63 1.48
N ILE A 94 15.14 1.37 2.57
CA ILE A 94 14.79 2.79 2.62
C ILE A 94 15.97 3.62 2.11
N ASP A 95 15.68 4.62 1.28
CA ASP A 95 16.60 5.65 0.81
C ASP A 95 15.92 7.02 0.86
N GLY A 96 16.01 7.69 2.01
CA GLY A 96 15.30 8.94 2.27
C GLY A 96 13.78 8.76 2.26
N VAL A 97 13.12 9.40 1.29
CA VAL A 97 11.65 9.34 1.10
C VAL A 97 11.22 8.28 0.08
N GLN A 98 12.14 7.43 -0.32
CA GLN A 98 11.95 6.38 -1.31
C GLN A 98 12.30 5.01 -0.70
N SER A 99 11.80 3.95 -1.33
CA SER A 99 12.28 2.60 -1.14
C SER A 99 12.87 2.07 -2.44
N ILE A 100 13.86 1.20 -2.33
CA ILE A 100 14.57 0.58 -3.46
C ILE A 100 14.49 -0.93 -3.32
N CYS A 101 14.07 -1.59 -4.39
CA CYS A 101 14.18 -3.04 -4.52
C CYS A 101 15.55 -3.39 -5.08
N ASP A 102 16.37 -4.13 -4.32
CA ASP A 102 17.74 -4.48 -4.75
C ASP A 102 17.78 -5.55 -5.85
N CYS A 103 16.67 -6.26 -6.12
CA CYS A 103 16.61 -7.27 -7.18
C CYS A 103 16.52 -6.67 -8.59
N ASP A 104 15.79 -5.57 -8.76
CA ASP A 104 15.47 -4.96 -10.06
C ASP A 104 15.84 -3.46 -10.13
N ASN A 105 16.31 -2.90 -9.02
CA ASN A 105 16.62 -1.48 -8.84
C ASN A 105 15.41 -0.54 -9.00
N TYR A 106 14.20 -1.06 -8.90
CA TYR A 106 13.01 -0.25 -8.92
C TYR A 106 12.92 0.62 -7.66
N LYS A 107 12.52 1.88 -7.87
CA LYS A 107 12.36 2.88 -6.81
C LYS A 107 10.90 3.26 -6.66
N TYR A 108 10.45 3.34 -5.42
CA TYR A 108 9.07 3.66 -5.06
C TYR A 108 9.04 4.83 -4.10
N SER A 109 8.01 5.66 -4.21
CA SER A 109 7.73 6.71 -3.24
C SER A 109 7.14 6.13 -1.97
N LEU A 110 7.74 6.40 -0.81
CA LEU A 110 7.17 6.01 0.50
C LEU A 110 5.93 6.82 0.85
N ALA A 111 5.72 7.99 0.23
CA ALA A 111 4.53 8.79 0.45
C ALA A 111 3.29 8.26 -0.30
N THR A 112 3.48 7.68 -1.49
CA THR A 112 2.37 7.28 -2.37
C THR A 112 2.36 5.80 -2.76
N GLY A 113 3.45 5.08 -2.53
CA GLY A 113 3.65 3.70 -2.97
C GLY A 113 3.87 3.53 -4.48
N GLN A 114 3.87 4.63 -5.23
CA GLN A 114 3.99 4.58 -6.69
C GLN A 114 5.43 4.34 -7.13
N LEU A 115 5.58 3.64 -8.24
CA LEU A 115 6.86 3.43 -8.91
C LEU A 115 7.39 4.76 -9.47
N LEU A 116 8.64 5.09 -9.17
CA LEU A 116 9.30 6.34 -9.58
C LEU A 116 10.23 6.16 -10.78
N SER A 117 10.74 4.95 -10.97
CA SER A 117 11.70 4.66 -12.02
C SER A 117 11.45 3.29 -12.61
N SER A 118 10.71 3.21 -13.70
CA SER A 118 10.72 2.07 -14.61
C SER A 118 10.41 2.55 -16.02
N THR A 119 10.84 1.76 -16.99
CA THR A 119 10.42 1.86 -18.39
C THR A 119 9.23 0.94 -18.67
N GLU A 120 8.78 0.16 -17.70
CA GLU A 120 7.69 -0.80 -17.84
C GLU A 120 6.37 -0.19 -17.36
N ASN A 121 5.38 -0.19 -18.24
CA ASN A 121 4.07 0.42 -17.98
C ASN A 121 3.15 -0.42 -17.08
N ASP A 122 3.51 -1.67 -16.78
CA ASP A 122 2.66 -2.64 -16.07
C ASP A 122 3.19 -3.03 -14.67
N ALA A 123 4.10 -2.24 -14.10
CA ALA A 123 4.66 -2.54 -12.79
C ALA A 123 3.68 -2.19 -11.66
N TYR A 124 3.52 -3.11 -10.71
CA TYR A 124 2.67 -2.94 -9.55
C TYR A 124 3.27 -1.92 -8.56
N PRO A 125 2.44 -1.08 -7.93
CA PRO A 125 2.84 -0.22 -6.83
C PRO A 125 3.12 -1.05 -5.56
N MET A 126 3.66 -0.40 -4.54
CA MET A 126 3.82 -1.00 -3.21
C MET A 126 2.47 -1.42 -2.64
N LYS A 127 2.44 -2.54 -1.92
CA LYS A 127 1.25 -3.00 -1.19
C LYS A 127 1.09 -2.18 0.09
N LEU A 128 -0.05 -1.50 0.21
CA LEU A 128 -0.42 -0.72 1.38
C LEU A 128 -1.13 -1.62 2.39
N TYR A 129 -0.78 -1.47 3.67
CA TYR A 129 -1.49 -2.04 4.80
C TYR A 129 -2.34 -0.97 5.51
N PHE A 130 -3.39 -1.41 6.18
CA PHE A 130 -4.16 -0.51 7.03
C PHE A 130 -3.28 0.02 8.17
N SER A 131 -3.32 1.33 8.41
CA SER A 131 -2.59 1.98 9.49
C SER A 131 -3.47 3.05 10.14
N GLU A 132 -3.64 2.96 11.44
CA GLU A 132 -4.42 3.90 12.23
C GLU A 132 -3.59 4.41 13.40
N LYS A 133 -3.42 5.73 13.45
CA LYS A 133 -2.73 6.43 14.55
C LYS A 133 -3.75 6.97 15.54
N ASN A 134 -3.56 6.62 16.83
CA ASN A 134 -4.33 7.16 17.94
C ASN A 134 -3.36 7.66 19.02
N GLY A 135 -3.17 8.99 19.08
CA GLY A 135 -2.14 9.60 19.91
C GLY A 135 -0.74 9.11 19.52
N ASN A 136 -0.02 8.49 20.44
CA ASN A 136 1.30 7.92 20.19
C ASN A 136 1.28 6.42 19.85
N SER A 137 0.10 5.82 19.75
CA SER A 137 -0.06 4.42 19.33
C SER A 137 -0.42 4.35 17.86
N VAL A 138 0.24 3.47 17.12
CA VAL A 138 -0.10 3.17 15.72
C VAL A 138 -0.43 1.68 15.61
N ARG A 139 -1.64 1.38 15.13
CA ARG A 139 -2.10 0.03 14.82
C ARG A 139 -1.94 -0.21 13.32
N ILE A 140 -1.29 -1.29 12.95
CA ILE A 140 -1.05 -1.71 11.56
C ILE A 140 -1.60 -3.11 11.38
N SER A 141 -2.38 -3.34 10.33
CA SER A 141 -2.97 -4.66 10.07
C SER A 141 -3.25 -4.88 8.58
N ASN A 142 -3.49 -6.14 8.23
CA ASN A 142 -3.98 -6.54 6.92
C ASN A 142 -5.26 -7.33 7.09
#